data_577244c61afa2399284bd2f7db4a7a08
#
_entry.id   577244c61afa2399284bd2f7db4a7a08
#
_cell.length_a   1.000
_cell.length_b   1.000
_cell.length_c   1.000
_cell.angle_alpha   90.00
_cell.angle_beta   90.00
_cell.angle_gamma   90.00
#
_symmetry.space_group_name_H-M   'P 1'
#
loop_
_entity.id
_entity.type
_entity.pdbx_description
1 polymer ?
#
loop_
_entity_poly.entity_id
_entity_poly.type
_entity_poly.pdbx_seq_one_letter_code
_entity_poly.pdbx_strand_id
1 'polypeptide(L)'
;RVGSGAGHLFERSGATWTHIGRFVPSDPSAHSWFGEHVALGTGVAVVSAFRDTSPTSVGGGVYVFHSPEGGVSNVCSATVGSSGAAARLTFNGSTSLAASDVTLHAIGAPAGTSALFFRGTEPAGVPLGAGVLCISPFTPGLARLVPAVPSDVHGTSIRVLAPADLPPGLLPGDSIYFQCMFRDMASPGPTIQLTDSLR
;
A
#
# COMPACT_ATOMS: atom_id res chain seq x y z
N ARG A 1 28.47 -7.30 5.47
CA ARG A 1 28.75 -6.99 6.89
C ARG A 1 28.60 -8.28 7.70
N VAL A 2 29.50 -8.54 8.63
CA VAL A 2 29.51 -9.80 9.39
C VAL A 2 28.39 -9.76 10.44
N GLY A 3 27.51 -10.80 10.44
CA GLY A 3 26.49 -11.00 11.47
C GLY A 3 25.27 -10.07 11.41
N SER A 4 25.01 -9.41 10.29
CA SER A 4 23.80 -8.57 10.17
C SER A 4 22.52 -9.38 10.08
N GLY A 5 22.57 -10.65 9.61
CA GLY A 5 21.42 -11.52 9.46
C GLY A 5 20.55 -11.21 8.24
N ALA A 6 19.55 -12.08 8.00
CA ALA A 6 18.50 -11.89 7.00
C ALA A 6 17.30 -12.79 7.30
N GLY A 7 16.09 -12.34 6.95
CA GLY A 7 14.91 -13.19 6.88
C GLY A 7 14.69 -13.68 5.45
N HIS A 8 14.15 -14.88 5.28
CA HIS A 8 13.82 -15.44 3.97
C HIS A 8 12.35 -15.84 3.93
N LEU A 9 11.68 -15.51 2.84
CA LEU A 9 10.28 -15.86 2.61
C LEU A 9 10.19 -16.99 1.59
N PHE A 10 9.39 -17.98 1.91
CA PHE A 10 9.10 -19.10 1.03
C PHE A 10 7.60 -19.25 0.85
N GLU A 11 7.16 -19.49 -0.36
CA GLU A 11 5.80 -19.85 -0.70
C GLU A 11 5.66 -21.36 -0.82
N ARG A 12 4.53 -21.89 -0.34
CA ARG A 12 4.21 -23.31 -0.47
C ARG A 12 3.08 -23.53 -1.47
N SER A 13 3.36 -24.32 -2.50
CA SER A 13 2.36 -24.82 -3.44
C SER A 13 2.35 -26.34 -3.40
N GLY A 14 1.32 -26.93 -2.81
CA GLY A 14 1.26 -28.38 -2.58
C GLY A 14 2.38 -28.84 -1.64
N ALA A 15 3.29 -29.67 -2.16
CA ALA A 15 4.47 -30.17 -1.43
C ALA A 15 5.75 -29.35 -1.72
N THR A 16 5.70 -28.40 -2.62
CA THR A 16 6.87 -27.63 -3.07
C THR A 16 6.97 -26.30 -2.33
N TRP A 17 8.18 -25.95 -1.87
CA TRP A 17 8.52 -24.68 -1.31
C TRP A 17 9.40 -23.89 -2.27
N THR A 18 8.98 -22.67 -2.62
CA THR A 18 9.73 -21.76 -3.51
C THR A 18 10.21 -20.57 -2.72
N HIS A 19 11.49 -20.24 -2.81
CA HIS A 19 12.02 -19.01 -2.22
C HIS A 19 11.54 -17.80 -3.03
N ILE A 20 10.84 -16.89 -2.41
CA ILE A 20 10.18 -15.75 -3.07
C ILE A 20 10.70 -14.40 -2.61
N GLY A 21 11.42 -14.33 -1.49
CA GLY A 21 11.93 -13.06 -1.02
C GLY A 21 12.96 -13.15 0.10
N ARG A 22 13.68 -12.05 0.28
CA ARG A 22 14.66 -11.87 1.36
C ARG A 22 14.42 -10.53 2.04
N PHE A 23 14.35 -10.55 3.34
CA PHE A 23 14.26 -9.36 4.18
C PHE A 23 15.65 -9.00 4.71
N VAL A 24 15.98 -7.73 4.65
CA VAL A 24 17.17 -7.15 5.27
C VAL A 24 16.77 -5.86 5.96
N PRO A 25 17.43 -5.48 7.08
CA PRO A 25 17.16 -4.21 7.70
C PRO A 25 17.49 -3.03 6.77
N SER A 26 16.75 -1.95 6.87
CA SER A 26 16.99 -0.72 6.10
C SER A 26 18.30 -0.03 6.51
N ASP A 27 18.72 -0.22 7.76
CA ASP A 27 19.90 0.35 8.40
C ASP A 27 20.80 -0.75 9.01
N PRO A 28 21.36 -1.66 8.20
CA PRO A 28 22.04 -2.84 8.70
C PRO A 28 23.26 -2.48 9.56
N SER A 29 23.23 -2.87 10.83
CA SER A 29 24.36 -2.81 11.75
C SER A 29 25.08 -4.15 11.83
N ALA A 30 26.38 -4.15 12.11
CA ALA A 30 27.14 -5.37 12.35
C ALA A 30 26.66 -6.00 13.66
N HIS A 31 26.50 -7.33 13.65
CA HIS A 31 26.06 -8.09 14.83
C HIS A 31 24.66 -7.75 15.36
N SER A 32 23.77 -7.20 14.52
CA SER A 32 22.38 -6.88 14.90
C SER A 32 21.51 -8.10 15.15
N TRP A 33 21.92 -9.28 14.69
CA TRP A 33 21.19 -10.53 14.80
C TRP A 33 19.78 -10.45 14.22
N PHE A 34 19.66 -9.74 13.09
CA PHE A 34 18.40 -9.65 12.35
C PHE A 34 17.95 -11.03 11.87
N GLY A 35 16.70 -11.38 12.12
CA GLY A 35 16.13 -12.67 11.74
C GLY A 35 16.15 -13.71 12.84
N GLU A 36 16.53 -13.37 14.09
CA GLU A 36 16.52 -14.32 15.20
C GLU A 36 15.08 -14.76 15.55
N HIS A 37 14.14 -13.81 15.50
CA HIS A 37 12.73 -14.12 15.67
C HIS A 37 11.96 -13.54 14.49
N VAL A 38 11.03 -14.31 13.96
CA VAL A 38 10.14 -13.90 12.87
C VAL A 38 8.71 -14.30 13.22
N ALA A 39 7.78 -13.43 12.85
CA ALA A 39 6.36 -13.71 12.88
C ALA A 39 5.74 -13.30 11.55
N LEU A 40 4.82 -14.12 11.06
CA LEU A 40 4.09 -13.88 9.83
C LEU A 40 2.61 -13.69 10.14
N GLY A 41 2.03 -12.64 9.59
CA GLY A 41 0.61 -12.42 9.51
C GLY A 41 0.19 -12.25 8.06
N THR A 42 -1.09 -12.01 7.82
CA THR A 42 -1.59 -11.75 6.47
C THR A 42 -0.96 -10.46 5.91
N GLY A 43 -0.08 -10.62 4.92
CA GLY A 43 0.61 -9.49 4.27
C GLY A 43 1.66 -8.77 5.14
N VAL A 44 2.02 -9.30 6.29
CA VAL A 44 2.99 -8.69 7.19
C VAL A 44 3.98 -9.72 7.72
N ALA A 45 5.27 -9.39 7.64
CA ALA A 45 6.33 -10.11 8.34
C ALA A 45 6.96 -9.18 9.38
N VAL A 46 7.08 -9.66 10.60
CA VAL A 46 7.77 -8.97 11.69
C VAL A 46 9.06 -9.71 11.99
N VAL A 47 10.17 -9.01 11.96
CA VAL A 47 11.51 -9.59 12.12
C VAL A 47 12.27 -8.82 13.21
N SER A 48 12.79 -9.53 14.20
CA SER A 48 13.58 -8.92 15.27
C SER A 48 15.05 -8.77 14.87
N ALA A 49 15.69 -7.72 15.41
CA ALA A 49 17.13 -7.51 15.43
C ALA A 49 17.55 -7.27 16.88
N PHE A 50 17.72 -8.33 17.63
CA PHE A 50 17.87 -8.30 19.09
C PHE A 50 19.06 -7.45 19.59
N ARG A 51 20.12 -7.35 18.80
CA ARG A 51 21.32 -6.56 19.12
C ARG A 51 21.50 -5.38 18.19
N ASP A 52 20.43 -4.84 17.67
CA ASP A 52 20.53 -3.64 16.85
C ASP A 52 20.99 -2.47 17.73
N THR A 53 22.15 -1.92 17.37
CA THR A 53 22.71 -0.72 17.98
C THR A 53 22.59 0.42 16.99
N SER A 54 21.37 0.75 16.58
CA SER A 54 21.11 1.98 15.84
C SER A 54 21.59 3.19 16.68
N PRO A 55 22.12 4.26 16.07
CA PRO A 55 22.85 5.32 16.78
C PRO A 55 22.08 6.02 17.92
N THR A 56 20.81 5.70 18.12
CA THR A 56 19.96 6.30 19.15
C THR A 56 19.35 5.31 20.14
N SER A 57 19.59 4.00 20.04
CA SER A 57 19.00 3.04 20.97
C SER A 57 19.92 1.86 21.28
N VAL A 58 20.18 1.65 22.56
CA VAL A 58 20.80 0.45 23.11
C VAL A 58 19.65 -0.48 23.50
N GLY A 59 19.23 -1.40 22.63
CA GLY A 59 18.14 -2.27 23.04
C GLY A 59 17.46 -3.15 22.01
N GLY A 60 18.05 -3.27 20.83
CA GLY A 60 17.47 -4.06 19.74
C GLY A 60 16.38 -3.32 18.94
N GLY A 61 16.00 -3.89 17.81
CA GLY A 61 15.02 -3.35 16.87
C GLY A 61 13.99 -4.38 16.46
N VAL A 62 12.84 -3.92 16.02
CA VAL A 62 11.82 -4.72 15.36
C VAL A 62 11.51 -4.07 14.02
N TYR A 63 11.61 -4.85 12.97
CA TYR A 63 11.36 -4.42 11.61
C TYR A 63 10.05 -5.03 11.12
N VAL A 64 9.21 -4.21 10.55
CA VAL A 64 7.94 -4.63 9.97
C VAL A 64 8.06 -4.55 8.45
N PHE A 65 7.89 -5.68 7.80
CA PHE A 65 7.87 -5.79 6.35
C PHE A 65 6.45 -6.10 5.90
N HIS A 66 5.96 -5.34 4.98
CA HIS A 66 4.72 -5.67 4.29
C HIS A 66 5.08 -6.61 3.13
N SER A 67 4.49 -7.80 3.14
CA SER A 67 4.64 -8.72 2.02
C SER A 67 3.83 -8.19 0.84
N PRO A 68 4.43 -8.08 -0.34
CA PRO A 68 3.63 -7.89 -1.55
C PRO A 68 2.70 -9.08 -1.82
N GLU A 69 2.84 -10.17 -1.09
CA GLU A 69 2.11 -11.43 -1.29
C GLU A 69 0.84 -11.58 -0.43
N GLY A 70 0.39 -10.54 0.21
CA GLY A 70 -1.02 -10.45 0.61
C GLY A 70 -1.92 -10.08 -0.57
N GLY A 71 -1.46 -10.20 -1.81
CA GLY A 71 -2.22 -9.79 -2.99
C GLY A 71 -2.30 -8.28 -3.19
N VAL A 72 -1.56 -7.49 -2.42
CA VAL A 72 -1.56 -6.02 -2.57
C VAL A 72 -0.21 -5.53 -3.06
N SER A 73 -0.21 -4.87 -4.19
CA SER A 73 0.96 -4.28 -4.82
C SER A 73 0.62 -2.92 -5.43
N ASN A 74 1.60 -2.01 -5.42
CA ASN A 74 1.46 -0.76 -6.16
C ASN A 74 1.74 -1.03 -7.64
N VAL A 75 0.77 -0.75 -8.48
CA VAL A 75 0.83 -1.05 -9.91
C VAL A 75 1.14 0.16 -10.77
N CYS A 76 1.18 1.36 -10.19
CA CYS A 76 1.66 2.57 -10.85
C CYS A 76 2.21 3.59 -9.86
N SER A 77 2.87 4.61 -10.37
CA SER A 77 3.48 5.66 -9.56
C SER A 77 2.62 6.92 -9.57
N ALA A 78 2.49 7.54 -8.40
CA ALA A 78 1.90 8.87 -8.29
C ALA A 78 2.87 9.96 -8.74
N THR A 79 2.33 11.10 -9.15
CA THR A 79 3.12 12.31 -9.40
C THR A 79 3.29 13.13 -8.14
N VAL A 80 4.39 13.87 -8.06
CA VAL A 80 4.64 14.79 -6.96
C VAL A 80 3.68 15.97 -7.03
N GLY A 81 2.94 16.20 -5.95
CA GLY A 81 2.02 17.34 -5.79
C GLY A 81 2.68 18.58 -5.19
N SER A 82 1.88 19.58 -4.87
CA SER A 82 2.32 20.84 -4.23
C SER A 82 2.92 20.61 -2.83
N SER A 83 2.60 19.49 -2.19
CA SER A 83 3.20 19.08 -0.91
C SER A 83 4.69 18.72 -1.01
N GLY A 84 5.24 18.61 -2.23
CA GLY A 84 6.61 18.16 -2.47
C GLY A 84 6.79 16.64 -2.38
N ALA A 85 5.72 15.89 -2.17
CA ALA A 85 5.71 14.44 -2.13
C ALA A 85 4.63 13.86 -3.05
N ALA A 86 4.84 12.65 -3.52
CA ALA A 86 3.83 11.89 -4.24
C ALA A 86 2.80 11.31 -3.24
N ALA A 87 1.53 11.49 -3.53
CA ALA A 87 0.48 10.92 -2.70
C ALA A 87 0.42 9.40 -2.89
N ARG A 88 0.22 8.67 -1.79
CA ARG A 88 0.22 7.21 -1.76
C ARG A 88 -1.11 6.66 -1.33
N LEU A 89 -1.46 5.51 -1.87
CA LEU A 89 -2.58 4.70 -1.41
C LEU A 89 -2.02 3.50 -0.65
N THR A 90 -2.51 3.30 0.56
CA THR A 90 -2.20 2.14 1.40
C THR A 90 -3.51 1.52 1.90
N PHE A 91 -3.43 0.35 2.51
CA PHE A 91 -4.61 -0.29 3.09
C PHE A 91 -4.27 -0.92 4.45
N ASN A 92 -5.30 -1.12 5.25
CA ASN A 92 -5.32 -1.97 6.43
C ASN A 92 -6.47 -2.98 6.31
N GLY A 93 -6.37 -4.09 7.03
CA GLY A 93 -7.35 -5.15 7.01
C GLY A 93 -6.90 -6.37 6.22
N SER A 94 -7.78 -7.31 6.03
CA SER A 94 -7.54 -8.58 5.36
C SER A 94 -8.00 -8.54 3.91
N THR A 95 -7.24 -9.16 3.00
CA THR A 95 -7.66 -9.39 1.61
C THR A 95 -8.72 -10.50 1.49
N SER A 96 -9.14 -11.11 2.61
CA SER A 96 -10.22 -12.08 2.63
C SER A 96 -11.58 -11.41 2.42
N LEU A 97 -12.33 -11.86 1.43
CA LEU A 97 -13.70 -11.37 1.17
C LEU A 97 -14.64 -11.57 2.36
N ALA A 98 -14.38 -12.60 3.18
CA ALA A 98 -15.19 -12.89 4.36
C ALA A 98 -14.93 -11.93 5.53
N ALA A 99 -13.74 -11.35 5.61
CA ALA A 99 -13.40 -10.43 6.71
C ALA A 99 -14.08 -9.08 6.55
N SER A 100 -14.23 -8.56 5.33
CA SER A 100 -14.89 -7.28 5.00
C SER A 100 -14.39 -6.11 5.86
N ASP A 101 -13.09 -6.10 6.18
CA ASP A 101 -12.46 -5.15 7.12
C ASP A 101 -11.44 -4.23 6.45
N VAL A 102 -11.41 -4.20 5.11
CA VAL A 102 -10.45 -3.40 4.36
C VAL A 102 -10.73 -1.91 4.52
N THR A 103 -9.69 -1.18 4.88
CA THR A 103 -9.69 0.27 4.96
C THR A 103 -8.60 0.84 4.06
N LEU A 104 -8.96 1.72 3.14
CA LEU A 104 -8.04 2.42 2.24
C LEU A 104 -7.61 3.74 2.89
N HIS A 105 -6.31 4.03 2.80
CA HIS A 105 -5.71 5.28 3.29
C HIS A 105 -5.00 5.98 2.13
N ALA A 106 -5.54 7.11 1.69
CA ALA A 106 -4.85 8.02 0.77
C ALA A 106 -4.06 9.03 1.60
N ILE A 107 -2.74 9.05 1.44
CA ILE A 107 -1.80 9.84 2.25
C ILE A 107 -1.04 10.80 1.34
N GLY A 108 -0.85 12.05 1.80
CA GLY A 108 -0.08 13.07 1.08
C GLY A 108 -0.94 14.00 0.21
N ALA A 109 -2.26 13.97 0.33
CA ALA A 109 -3.14 14.99 -0.23
C ALA A 109 -2.98 16.31 0.56
N PRO A 110 -3.26 17.48 -0.05
CA PRO A 110 -3.36 18.71 0.72
C PRO A 110 -4.47 18.62 1.78
N ALA A 111 -4.23 19.20 2.97
CA ALA A 111 -5.18 19.17 4.07
C ALA A 111 -6.53 19.81 3.68
N GLY A 112 -7.64 19.21 4.13
CA GLY A 112 -8.99 19.69 3.87
C GLY A 112 -9.51 19.51 2.45
N THR A 113 -8.76 18.83 1.58
CA THR A 113 -9.25 18.54 0.22
C THR A 113 -10.16 17.32 0.22
N SER A 114 -11.10 17.27 -0.73
CA SER A 114 -11.93 16.07 -0.92
C SER A 114 -11.23 15.07 -1.78
N ALA A 115 -11.07 13.85 -1.27
CA ALA A 115 -10.49 12.70 -1.93
C ALA A 115 -11.61 11.77 -2.41
N LEU A 116 -11.58 11.42 -3.69
CA LEU A 116 -12.51 10.48 -4.29
C LEU A 116 -11.76 9.18 -4.62
N PHE A 117 -12.19 8.09 -4.01
CA PHE A 117 -11.64 6.77 -4.27
C PHE A 117 -12.35 6.13 -5.48
N PHE A 118 -11.57 5.38 -6.23
CA PHE A 118 -12.03 4.56 -7.36
C PHE A 118 -11.68 3.11 -7.13
N ARG A 119 -12.45 2.24 -7.72
CA ARG A 119 -12.11 0.83 -7.90
C ARG A 119 -12.28 0.40 -9.35
N GLY A 120 -11.62 -0.66 -9.75
CA GLY A 120 -11.79 -1.31 -11.04
C GLY A 120 -11.16 -2.69 -11.06
N THR A 121 -11.40 -3.42 -12.15
CA THR A 121 -10.91 -4.79 -12.33
C THR A 121 -9.79 -4.89 -13.35
N GLU A 122 -9.50 -3.81 -14.07
CA GLU A 122 -8.47 -3.79 -15.11
C GLU A 122 -7.48 -2.64 -14.89
N PRO A 123 -6.17 -2.86 -15.03
CA PRO A 123 -5.19 -1.81 -14.97
C PRO A 123 -5.19 -0.95 -16.24
N ALA A 124 -4.73 0.28 -16.13
CA ALA A 124 -4.53 1.19 -17.26
C ALA A 124 -3.38 2.17 -16.98
N GLY A 125 -3.09 3.02 -17.95
CA GLY A 125 -2.11 4.10 -17.84
C GLY A 125 -2.61 5.32 -18.62
N VAL A 126 -3.72 5.93 -18.18
CA VAL A 126 -4.35 7.06 -18.89
C VAL A 126 -3.96 8.36 -18.19
N PRO A 127 -3.31 9.31 -18.90
CA PRO A 127 -3.03 10.63 -18.34
C PRO A 127 -4.32 11.33 -17.88
N LEU A 128 -4.34 11.84 -16.65
CA LEU A 128 -5.48 12.55 -16.07
C LEU A 128 -4.99 13.68 -15.15
N GLY A 129 -5.21 14.92 -15.55
CA GLY A 129 -4.68 16.07 -14.83
C GLY A 129 -3.16 16.05 -14.81
N ALA A 130 -2.55 16.18 -13.65
CA ALA A 130 -1.10 16.08 -13.47
C ALA A 130 -0.64 14.64 -13.15
N GLY A 131 -1.56 13.67 -13.13
CA GLY A 131 -1.28 12.28 -12.77
C GLY A 131 -1.62 11.28 -13.86
N VAL A 132 -1.61 10.01 -13.49
CA VAL A 132 -1.97 8.88 -14.34
C VAL A 132 -3.10 8.10 -13.68
N LEU A 133 -4.21 7.92 -14.38
CA LEU A 133 -5.26 7.01 -13.98
C LEU A 133 -4.82 5.58 -14.32
N CYS A 134 -4.60 4.78 -13.29
CA CYS A 134 -4.04 3.44 -13.40
C CYS A 134 -5.10 2.34 -13.39
N ILE A 135 -6.35 2.75 -13.40
CA ILE A 135 -7.53 1.88 -13.52
C ILE A 135 -8.20 2.20 -14.86
N SER A 136 -8.57 1.18 -15.61
CA SER A 136 -9.21 1.35 -16.90
C SER A 136 -10.54 2.13 -16.77
N PRO A 137 -10.68 3.25 -17.47
CA PRO A 137 -11.94 3.98 -17.51
C PRO A 137 -12.97 3.30 -18.43
N PHE A 138 -12.53 2.33 -19.21
CA PHE A 138 -13.34 1.60 -20.17
C PHE A 138 -13.84 0.30 -19.54
N THR A 139 -15.10 0.02 -19.71
CA THR A 139 -15.88 -1.10 -19.21
C THR A 139 -15.17 -2.43 -18.93
N PRO A 140 -15.65 -3.16 -17.92
CA PRO A 140 -16.83 -2.94 -17.06
C PRO A 140 -16.50 -2.31 -15.70
N GLY A 141 -15.37 -1.66 -15.53
CA GLY A 141 -14.68 -1.71 -14.27
C GLY A 141 -14.54 -0.46 -13.43
N LEU A 142 -14.46 0.76 -13.98
CA LEU A 142 -14.21 1.93 -13.12
C LEU A 142 -15.48 2.34 -12.37
N ALA A 143 -15.48 2.19 -11.07
CA ALA A 143 -16.54 2.70 -10.18
C ALA A 143 -15.98 3.72 -9.20
N ARG A 144 -16.76 4.78 -8.95
CA ARG A 144 -16.47 5.78 -7.94
C ARG A 144 -17.02 5.31 -6.59
N LEU A 145 -16.19 5.37 -5.57
CA LEU A 145 -16.60 5.06 -4.21
C LEU A 145 -17.09 6.35 -3.54
N VAL A 146 -18.38 6.56 -3.58
CA VAL A 146 -19.02 7.75 -3.03
C VAL A 146 -19.52 7.51 -1.59
N PRO A 147 -19.59 8.56 -0.76
CA PRO A 147 -19.18 9.94 -0.99
C PRO A 147 -17.65 10.11 -1.01
N ALA A 148 -17.18 11.25 -1.54
CA ALA A 148 -15.79 11.66 -1.38
C ALA A 148 -15.48 11.90 0.11
N VAL A 149 -14.24 11.64 0.52
CA VAL A 149 -13.81 11.74 1.91
C VAL A 149 -12.87 12.93 2.05
N PRO A 150 -13.10 13.85 3.02
CA PRO A 150 -12.16 14.93 3.26
C PRO A 150 -10.82 14.39 3.81
N SER A 151 -9.71 15.02 3.43
CA SER A 151 -8.43 14.78 4.07
C SER A 151 -8.35 15.52 5.42
N ASP A 152 -7.71 14.90 6.38
CA ASP A 152 -7.41 15.48 7.68
C ASP A 152 -6.30 16.54 7.60
N VAL A 153 -5.91 17.08 8.76
CA VAL A 153 -4.84 18.08 8.87
C VAL A 153 -3.45 17.57 8.46
N HIS A 154 -3.28 16.26 8.37
CA HIS A 154 -2.05 15.60 7.92
C HIS A 154 -2.12 15.18 6.45
N GLY A 155 -3.19 15.52 5.74
CA GLY A 155 -3.38 15.15 4.34
C GLY A 155 -3.75 13.68 4.14
N THR A 156 -4.39 13.05 5.12
CA THR A 156 -4.83 11.66 5.05
C THR A 156 -6.34 11.57 4.90
N SER A 157 -6.81 10.80 3.92
CA SER A 157 -8.21 10.45 3.74
C SER A 157 -8.39 8.96 3.94
N ILE A 158 -9.37 8.58 4.76
CA ILE A 158 -9.59 7.17 5.14
C ILE A 158 -10.97 6.73 4.64
N ARG A 159 -11.01 5.63 3.90
CA ARG A 159 -12.25 5.01 3.46
C ARG A 159 -12.32 3.55 3.91
N VAL A 160 -13.31 3.24 4.72
CA VAL A 160 -13.68 1.86 5.04
C VAL A 160 -14.50 1.31 3.86
N LEU A 161 -14.11 0.16 3.33
CA LEU A 161 -14.84 -0.48 2.24
C LEU A 161 -16.04 -1.25 2.81
N ALA A 162 -17.21 -0.96 2.25
CA ALA A 162 -18.39 -1.78 2.48
C ALA A 162 -18.45 -2.92 1.43
N PRO A 163 -19.16 -4.01 1.68
CA PRO A 163 -19.36 -5.07 0.68
C PRO A 163 -19.94 -4.56 -0.65
N ALA A 164 -20.79 -3.54 -0.60
CA ALA A 164 -21.34 -2.88 -1.79
C ALA A 164 -20.30 -2.07 -2.60
N ASP A 165 -19.16 -1.72 -1.99
CA ASP A 165 -18.06 -1.05 -2.68
C ASP A 165 -17.24 -2.03 -3.55
N LEU A 166 -17.42 -3.33 -3.39
CA LEU A 166 -16.73 -4.36 -4.17
C LEU A 166 -17.50 -4.69 -5.46
N PRO A 167 -16.81 -5.16 -6.52
CA PRO A 167 -17.49 -5.62 -7.73
C PRO A 167 -18.45 -6.78 -7.43
N PRO A 168 -19.65 -6.80 -8.02
CA PRO A 168 -20.53 -7.95 -7.88
C PRO A 168 -19.89 -9.19 -8.51
N GLY A 169 -20.04 -10.35 -7.86
CA GLY A 169 -19.53 -11.61 -8.36
C GLY A 169 -18.02 -11.82 -8.21
N LEU A 170 -17.34 -11.01 -7.36
CA LEU A 170 -15.94 -11.17 -7.04
C LEU A 170 -15.68 -12.54 -6.41
N LEU A 171 -14.69 -13.26 -6.93
CA LEU A 171 -14.29 -14.59 -6.47
C LEU A 171 -12.89 -14.54 -5.83
N PRO A 172 -12.56 -15.49 -4.95
CA PRO A 172 -11.19 -15.65 -4.46
C PRO A 172 -10.20 -15.83 -5.62
N GLY A 173 -9.15 -15.01 -5.62
CA GLY A 173 -8.15 -14.97 -6.70
C GLY A 173 -8.36 -13.86 -7.73
N ASP A 174 -9.52 -13.22 -7.74
CA ASP A 174 -9.74 -12.04 -8.58
C ASP A 174 -8.92 -10.85 -8.09
N SER A 175 -8.55 -9.98 -9.01
CA SER A 175 -7.82 -8.74 -8.70
C SER A 175 -8.74 -7.53 -8.76
N ILE A 176 -8.63 -6.67 -7.75
CA ILE A 176 -9.28 -5.37 -7.72
C ILE A 176 -8.20 -4.30 -7.62
N TYR A 177 -8.36 -3.25 -8.40
CA TYR A 177 -7.47 -2.08 -8.38
C TYR A 177 -8.16 -0.93 -7.67
N PHE A 178 -7.43 -0.24 -6.79
CA PHE A 178 -7.90 0.95 -6.11
C PHE A 178 -6.97 2.12 -6.39
N GLN A 179 -7.53 3.31 -6.54
CA GLN A 179 -6.79 4.55 -6.70
C GLN A 179 -7.59 5.70 -6.07
N CYS A 180 -6.93 6.75 -5.63
CA CYS A 180 -7.57 7.92 -5.10
C CYS A 180 -7.21 9.16 -5.91
N MET A 181 -8.18 10.04 -6.10
CA MET A 181 -8.04 11.33 -6.78
C MET A 181 -8.41 12.47 -5.82
N PHE A 182 -7.67 13.55 -5.87
CA PHE A 182 -7.96 14.78 -5.13
C PHE A 182 -7.58 16.01 -5.96
N ARG A 183 -8.06 17.18 -5.54
CA ARG A 183 -7.66 18.45 -6.14
C ARG A 183 -6.51 19.06 -5.35
N ASP A 184 -5.45 19.38 -6.05
CA ASP A 184 -4.36 20.19 -5.53
C ASP A 184 -4.58 21.65 -5.94
N MET A 185 -4.97 22.48 -4.97
CA MET A 185 -5.31 23.89 -5.20
C MET A 185 -4.09 24.81 -5.14
N ALA A 186 -2.94 24.33 -4.64
CA ALA A 186 -1.73 25.12 -4.44
C ALA A 186 -0.70 24.99 -5.58
N SER A 187 -0.91 24.09 -6.51
CA SER A 187 -0.15 24.01 -7.78
C SER A 187 -0.50 25.22 -8.67
N PRO A 188 0.32 25.59 -9.70
CA PRO A 188 0.01 26.74 -10.55
C PRO A 188 -1.32 26.56 -11.31
N GLY A 189 -2.42 26.68 -10.59
CA GLY A 189 -3.80 26.38 -10.94
C GLY A 189 -4.30 25.06 -10.30
N PRO A 190 -5.64 24.94 -10.12
CA PRO A 190 -6.23 23.73 -9.55
C PRO A 190 -5.98 22.55 -10.47
N THR A 191 -5.21 21.60 -10.01
CA THR A 191 -4.87 20.38 -10.74
C THR A 191 -5.47 19.15 -10.09
N ILE A 192 -5.83 18.17 -10.92
CA ILE A 192 -6.19 16.83 -10.46
C ILE A 192 -4.91 16.07 -10.23
N GLN A 193 -4.76 15.54 -9.02
CA GLN A 193 -3.69 14.62 -8.63
C GLN A 193 -4.27 13.25 -8.32
N LEU A 194 -3.48 12.23 -8.57
CA LEU A 194 -3.83 10.85 -8.26
C LEU A 194 -2.73 10.22 -7.38
N THR A 195 -3.15 9.33 -6.48
CA THR A 195 -2.23 8.45 -5.77
C THR A 195 -1.60 7.43 -6.74
N ASP A 196 -0.61 6.68 -6.27
CA ASP A 196 -0.35 5.36 -6.84
C ASP A 196 -1.61 4.48 -6.77
N SER A 197 -1.60 3.33 -7.43
CA SER A 197 -2.72 2.38 -7.43
C SER A 197 -2.33 1.11 -6.69
N LEU A 198 -3.25 0.59 -5.88
CA LEU A 198 -3.15 -0.71 -5.23
C LEU A 198 -3.89 -1.77 -6.06
N ARG A 199 -3.31 -2.97 -6.12
CA ARG A 199 -3.92 -4.19 -6.62
C ARG A 199 -4.03 -5.21 -5.49
#